data_e46ea65f26cd9957afc614b8bb88b23a
#
_entry.id   e46ea65f26cd9957afc614b8bb88b23a
#
_cell.length_a   1.000
_cell.length_b   1.000
_cell.length_c   1.000
_cell.angle_alpha   90.00
_cell.angle_beta   90.00
_cell.angle_gamma   90.00
#
_symmetry.space_group_name_H-M   'P 1'
#
loop_
_entity.id
_entity.type
_entity.pdbx_description
1 polymer ?
#
loop_
_entity_poly.entity_id
_entity_poly.type
_entity_poly.pdbx_seq_one_letter_code
_entity_poly.pdbx_strand_id
1 'polypeptide(L)'
;IKKQILKKSIFAVSKSGTISLEICNAKVPSIIIYKMNFLNFLIVKMLVKIKFANIINIINNKEIIPELLQKECNAKEIYNSVVYFLKNPELRKKQISDFEKTLSKIRSKSSSSDEAASVLTKFLIG
;
A
#
# COMPACT_ATOMS: atom_id res chain seq x y z
N ILE A 1 13.87 -10.29 -10.52
CA ILE A 1 13.13 -9.74 -11.66
C ILE A 1 12.08 -8.74 -11.19
N LYS A 2 11.27 -9.11 -10.19
CA LYS A 2 10.24 -8.23 -9.64
C LYS A 2 10.81 -6.91 -9.10
N LYS A 3 11.89 -6.99 -8.33
CA LYS A 3 12.55 -5.81 -7.76
C LYS A 3 13.14 -4.88 -8.82
N GLN A 4 13.68 -5.45 -9.90
CA GLN A 4 14.26 -4.67 -10.99
C GLN A 4 13.18 -3.93 -11.78
N ILE A 5 12.03 -4.58 -12.01
CA ILE A 5 10.89 -3.97 -12.70
C ILE A 5 10.35 -2.82 -11.86
N LEU A 6 10.19 -3.00 -10.55
CA LEU A 6 9.71 -1.95 -9.66
C LEU A 6 10.64 -0.74 -9.64
N LYS A 7 11.95 -0.97 -9.57
CA LYS A 7 12.92 0.14 -9.55
C LYS A 7 12.89 0.99 -10.81
N LYS A 8 12.52 0.40 -11.94
CA LYS A 8 12.44 1.10 -13.23
C LYS A 8 11.09 1.75 -13.48
N SER A 9 10.07 1.41 -12.67
CA SER A 9 8.72 1.92 -12.86
C SER A 9 8.58 3.32 -12.27
N ILE A 10 7.84 4.18 -12.95
CA ILE A 10 7.50 5.51 -12.44
C ILE A 10 6.19 5.48 -11.64
N PHE A 11 5.37 4.47 -11.84
CA PHE A 11 4.11 4.28 -11.15
C PHE A 11 3.71 2.82 -11.17
N ALA A 12 3.06 2.35 -10.11
CA ALA A 12 2.64 0.96 -9.99
C ALA A 12 1.17 0.84 -9.61
N VAL A 13 0.51 -0.18 -10.13
CA VAL A 13 -0.83 -0.59 -9.72
C VAL A 13 -0.72 -2.00 -9.17
N SER A 14 -1.08 -2.17 -7.91
CA SER A 14 -0.96 -3.45 -7.23
C SER A 14 -2.31 -4.02 -6.87
N LYS A 15 -2.48 -5.33 -7.02
CA LYS A 15 -3.71 -6.04 -6.68
C LYS A 15 -3.84 -6.35 -5.20
N SER A 16 -2.79 -6.19 -4.42
CA SER A 16 -2.80 -6.67 -3.05
C SER A 16 -1.97 -5.77 -2.15
N GLY A 17 -2.32 -5.76 -0.87
CA GLY A 17 -1.58 -5.02 0.13
C GLY A 17 -0.26 -5.66 0.53
N THR A 18 -0.03 -6.94 0.17
CA THR A 18 1.18 -7.65 0.58
C THR A 18 2.44 -7.11 -0.09
N ILE A 19 2.32 -6.55 -1.29
CA ILE A 19 3.45 -5.97 -2.03
C ILE A 19 3.75 -4.53 -1.60
N SER A 20 2.97 -3.97 -0.68
CA SER A 20 3.11 -2.57 -0.27
C SER A 20 4.50 -2.22 0.24
N LEU A 21 5.10 -3.09 1.04
CA LEU A 21 6.44 -2.85 1.56
C LEU A 21 7.50 -2.87 0.47
N GLU A 22 7.37 -3.74 -0.51
CA GLU A 22 8.29 -3.79 -1.65
C GLU A 22 8.20 -2.50 -2.48
N ILE A 23 6.97 -2.04 -2.72
CA ILE A 23 6.71 -0.78 -3.42
C ILE A 23 7.30 0.39 -2.64
N CYS A 24 7.11 0.39 -1.32
CA CYS A 24 7.64 1.41 -0.44
C CYS A 24 9.17 1.44 -0.47
N ASN A 25 9.81 0.28 -0.40
CA ASN A 25 11.27 0.16 -0.49
C ASN A 25 11.81 0.63 -1.84
N ALA A 26 11.10 0.34 -2.92
CA ALA A 26 11.49 0.75 -4.26
C ALA A 26 11.19 2.24 -4.51
N LYS A 27 10.46 2.89 -3.61
CA LYS A 27 10.06 4.30 -3.72
C LYS A 27 9.29 4.59 -5.01
N VAL A 28 8.37 3.68 -5.36
CA VAL A 28 7.54 3.81 -6.56
C VAL A 28 6.14 4.29 -6.14
N PRO A 29 5.69 5.46 -6.64
CA PRO A 29 4.32 5.89 -6.39
C PRO A 29 3.33 4.87 -6.92
N SER A 30 2.25 4.63 -6.19
CA SER A 30 1.35 3.52 -6.52
C SER A 30 -0.06 3.72 -6.01
N ILE A 31 -0.96 2.91 -6.56
CA ILE A 31 -2.30 2.71 -6.02
C ILE A 31 -2.51 1.21 -5.82
N ILE A 32 -3.38 0.86 -4.90
CA ILE A 32 -3.73 -0.53 -4.63
C ILE A 32 -5.16 -0.76 -5.03
N ILE A 33 -5.41 -1.83 -5.78
CA ILE A 33 -6.75 -2.24 -6.18
C ILE A 33 -7.04 -3.59 -5.52
N TYR A 34 -8.25 -3.74 -5.01
CA TYR A 34 -8.62 -4.97 -4.31
C TYR A 34 -10.11 -5.21 -4.40
N LYS A 35 -10.47 -6.41 -4.81
CA LYS A 35 -11.87 -6.83 -4.89
C LYS A 35 -12.01 -8.22 -4.29
N MET A 36 -12.83 -8.35 -3.26
CA MET A 36 -13.11 -9.63 -2.62
C MET A 36 -14.61 -9.86 -2.59
N ASN A 37 -15.01 -11.09 -2.27
CA ASN A 37 -16.41 -11.42 -2.09
C ASN A 37 -17.02 -10.48 -1.05
N PHE A 38 -18.23 -9.96 -1.33
CA PHE A 38 -18.91 -9.01 -0.47
C PHE A 38 -19.07 -9.52 0.96
N LEU A 39 -19.44 -10.79 1.11
CA LEU A 39 -19.59 -11.41 2.43
C LEU A 39 -18.25 -11.43 3.20
N ASN A 40 -17.18 -11.85 2.53
CA ASN A 40 -15.84 -11.87 3.14
C ASN A 40 -15.40 -10.47 3.53
N PHE A 41 -15.68 -9.49 2.67
CA PHE A 41 -15.36 -8.08 2.95
C PHE A 41 -16.07 -7.59 4.21
N LEU A 42 -17.36 -7.87 4.35
CA LEU A 42 -18.12 -7.48 5.52
C LEU A 42 -17.61 -8.15 6.80
N ILE A 43 -17.30 -9.44 6.72
CA ILE A 43 -16.79 -10.18 7.88
C ILE A 43 -15.45 -9.61 8.33
N VAL A 44 -14.53 -9.40 7.40
CA VAL A 44 -13.21 -8.85 7.73
C VAL A 44 -13.34 -7.45 8.32
N LYS A 45 -14.18 -6.61 7.72
CA LYS A 45 -14.39 -5.24 8.18
C LYS A 45 -15.00 -5.19 9.58
N MET A 46 -15.91 -6.11 9.90
CA MET A 46 -16.53 -6.20 11.22
C MET A 46 -15.59 -6.74 12.28
N LEU A 47 -14.81 -7.76 11.93
CA LEU A 47 -13.92 -8.44 12.89
C LEU A 47 -12.66 -7.64 13.21
N VAL A 48 -12.10 -6.95 12.23
CA VAL A 48 -10.77 -6.34 12.37
C VAL A 48 -10.83 -4.84 12.64
N LYS A 49 -11.94 -4.18 12.33
CA LYS A 49 -12.13 -2.72 12.50
C LYS A 49 -10.99 -1.89 11.89
N ILE A 50 -10.38 -2.37 10.82
CA ILE A 50 -9.28 -1.68 10.14
C ILE A 50 -9.86 -0.82 9.02
N LYS A 51 -9.42 0.44 8.94
CA LYS A 51 -9.84 1.37 7.89
C LYS A 51 -9.18 1.09 6.55
N PHE A 52 -8.00 0.48 6.55
CA PHE A 52 -7.16 0.33 5.37
C PHE A 52 -6.82 -1.13 5.10
N ALA A 53 -6.61 -1.45 3.83
CA ALA A 53 -6.27 -2.81 3.40
C ALA A 53 -4.76 -3.05 3.32
N ASN A 54 -3.95 -2.01 3.09
CA ASN A 54 -2.51 -2.19 2.97
C ASN A 54 -1.77 -1.75 4.23
N ILE A 55 -0.63 -2.39 4.47
CA ILE A 55 0.12 -2.18 5.70
C ILE A 55 0.70 -0.77 5.84
N ILE A 56 1.05 -0.13 4.73
CA ILE A 56 1.61 1.22 4.75
C ILE A 56 0.60 2.23 5.31
N ASN A 57 -0.65 2.13 4.87
CA ASN A 57 -1.72 2.98 5.38
C ASN A 57 -2.05 2.64 6.84
N ILE A 58 -2.01 1.36 7.20
CA ILE A 58 -2.25 0.91 8.58
C ILE A 58 -1.19 1.48 9.53
N ILE A 59 0.09 1.37 9.16
CA ILE A 59 1.20 1.87 9.99
C ILE A 59 1.07 3.38 10.24
N ASN A 60 0.66 4.13 9.23
CA ASN A 60 0.57 5.58 9.32
C ASN A 60 -0.80 6.08 9.78
N ASN A 61 -1.78 5.20 9.88
CA ASN A 61 -3.17 5.52 10.22
C ASN A 61 -3.72 6.64 9.32
N LYS A 62 -3.32 6.63 8.06
CA LYS A 62 -3.84 7.55 7.05
C LYS A 62 -3.60 6.95 5.66
N GLU A 63 -4.34 7.45 4.66
CA GLU A 63 -4.23 6.97 3.30
C GLU A 63 -3.03 7.58 2.59
N ILE A 64 -1.92 6.85 2.61
CA ILE A 64 -0.71 7.21 1.86
C ILE A 64 -0.78 6.66 0.45
N ILE A 65 -1.18 5.39 0.33
CA ILE A 65 -1.40 4.73 -0.96
C ILE A 65 -2.91 4.64 -1.18
N PRO A 66 -3.46 5.27 -2.22
CA PRO A 66 -4.90 5.17 -2.48
C PRO A 66 -5.32 3.72 -2.70
N GLU A 67 -6.44 3.36 -2.10
CA GLU A 67 -7.00 2.02 -2.17
C GLU A 67 -8.33 2.06 -2.91
N LEU A 68 -8.38 1.40 -4.06
CA LEU A 68 -9.62 1.24 -4.81
C LEU A 68 -10.20 -0.13 -4.48
N LEU A 69 -11.17 -0.13 -3.59
CA LEU A 69 -11.76 -1.35 -3.02
C LEU A 69 -13.17 -1.57 -3.55
N GLN A 70 -13.53 -2.83 -3.79
CA GLN A 70 -14.89 -3.24 -4.15
C GLN A 70 -15.44 -2.47 -5.38
N LYS A 71 -16.45 -1.62 -5.22
CA LYS A 71 -17.05 -0.84 -6.30
C LYS A 71 -16.05 0.05 -7.03
N GLU A 72 -15.10 0.58 -6.29
CA GLU A 72 -14.08 1.49 -6.84
C GLU A 72 -12.99 0.73 -7.61
N CYS A 73 -12.96 -0.60 -7.47
CA CYS A 73 -12.03 -1.44 -8.22
C CYS A 73 -12.62 -1.75 -9.59
N ASN A 74 -12.65 -0.74 -10.46
CA ASN A 74 -13.14 -0.88 -11.82
C ASN A 74 -12.22 -0.12 -12.78
N ALA A 75 -12.32 -0.46 -14.07
CA ALA A 75 -11.40 0.08 -15.08
C ALA A 75 -11.39 1.60 -15.14
N LYS A 76 -12.56 2.22 -15.00
CA LYS A 76 -12.69 3.68 -15.06
C LYS A 76 -11.97 4.36 -13.90
N GLU A 77 -12.21 3.90 -12.68
CA GLU A 77 -11.59 4.48 -11.49
C GLU A 77 -10.09 4.24 -11.44
N ILE A 78 -9.65 3.05 -11.87
CA ILE A 78 -8.23 2.73 -11.97
C ILE A 78 -7.55 3.66 -12.97
N TYR A 79 -8.13 3.81 -14.15
CA TYR A 79 -7.60 4.69 -15.20
C TYR A 79 -7.51 6.13 -14.71
N ASN A 80 -8.59 6.64 -14.12
CA ASN A 80 -8.63 8.02 -13.63
C ASN A 80 -7.58 8.26 -12.55
N SER A 81 -7.40 7.32 -11.64
CA SER A 81 -6.40 7.43 -10.58
C SER A 81 -4.98 7.43 -11.14
N VAL A 82 -4.69 6.52 -12.07
CA VAL A 82 -3.36 6.44 -12.69
C VAL A 82 -3.05 7.75 -13.44
N VAL A 83 -3.98 8.23 -14.25
CA VAL A 83 -3.80 9.47 -15.01
C VAL A 83 -3.59 10.66 -14.05
N TYR A 84 -4.37 10.71 -12.98
CA TYR A 84 -4.27 11.79 -11.99
C TYR A 84 -2.86 11.84 -11.38
N PHE A 85 -2.33 10.69 -10.98
CA PHE A 85 -0.96 10.62 -10.44
C PHE A 85 0.10 10.94 -11.48
N LEU A 86 -0.08 10.48 -12.72
CA LEU A 86 0.89 10.75 -13.78
C LEU A 86 0.93 12.23 -14.17
N LYS A 87 -0.21 12.92 -14.08
CA LYS A 87 -0.29 14.35 -14.38
C LYS A 87 0.15 15.25 -13.23
N ASN A 88 0.30 14.70 -12.02
CA ASN A 88 0.61 15.49 -10.83
C ASN A 88 1.89 14.97 -10.16
N PRO A 89 3.06 15.42 -10.65
CA PRO A 89 4.34 14.99 -10.05
C PRO A 89 4.44 15.27 -8.56
N GLU A 90 3.77 16.32 -8.07
CA GLU A 90 3.78 16.69 -6.65
C GLU A 90 3.19 15.59 -5.78
N LEU A 91 2.12 14.93 -6.26
CA LEU A 91 1.50 13.83 -5.53
C LEU A 91 2.45 12.63 -5.44
N ARG A 92 3.18 12.34 -6.53
CA ARG A 92 4.15 11.26 -6.54
C ARG A 92 5.30 11.54 -5.57
N LYS A 93 5.80 12.77 -5.57
CA LYS A 93 6.87 13.19 -4.64
C LYS A 93 6.42 13.09 -3.19
N LYS A 94 5.20 13.51 -2.91
CA LYS A 94 4.64 13.44 -1.57
C LYS A 94 4.54 11.98 -1.10
N GLN A 95 4.06 11.09 -1.97
CA GLN A 95 3.94 9.68 -1.63
C GLN A 95 5.31 9.06 -1.36
N ILE A 96 6.32 9.38 -2.17
CA ILE A 96 7.69 8.92 -1.96
C ILE A 96 8.23 9.43 -0.62
N SER A 97 7.98 10.69 -0.29
CA SER A 97 8.37 11.26 1.00
C SER A 97 7.71 10.51 2.16
N ASP A 98 6.43 10.19 2.02
CA ASP A 98 5.71 9.42 3.03
C ASP A 98 6.26 7.99 3.15
N PHE A 99 6.70 7.40 2.04
CA PHE A 99 7.36 6.09 2.04
C PHE A 99 8.67 6.14 2.84
N GLU A 100 9.47 7.17 2.66
CA GLU A 100 10.73 7.33 3.38
C GLU A 100 10.49 7.47 4.89
N LYS A 101 9.48 8.24 5.27
CA LYS A 101 9.09 8.39 6.68
C LYS A 101 8.61 7.05 7.27
N THR A 102 7.86 6.27 6.49
CA THR A 102 7.36 4.98 6.92
C THR A 102 8.52 3.99 7.13
N LEU A 103 9.47 3.96 6.20
CA LEU A 103 10.65 3.11 6.33
C LEU A 103 11.47 3.46 7.55
N SER A 104 11.59 4.74 7.85
CA SER A 104 12.28 5.21 9.05
C SER A 104 11.60 4.73 10.32
N LYS A 105 10.26 4.78 10.37
CA LYS A 105 9.48 4.26 11.50
C LYS A 105 9.69 2.75 11.69
N ILE A 106 9.69 2.01 10.60
CA ILE A 106 9.89 0.56 10.63
C ILE A 106 11.27 0.21 11.16
N ARG A 107 12.30 0.91 10.68
CA ARG A 107 13.69 0.69 11.11
C ARG A 107 13.87 0.98 12.59
N SER A 108 13.29 2.06 13.08
CA SER A 108 13.42 2.43 14.49
C SER A 108 12.75 1.42 15.42
N LYS A 109 11.61 0.85 14.97
CA LYS A 109 10.90 -0.16 15.76
C LYS A 109 11.56 -1.54 15.67
N SER A 110 12.08 -1.90 14.49
CA SER A 110 12.69 -3.22 14.28
C SER A 110 14.04 -3.36 14.99
N SER A 111 14.73 -2.26 15.26
CA SER A 111 15.98 -2.29 16.04
C SER A 111 15.72 -2.51 17.52
N SER A 112 14.48 -2.40 17.98
CA SER A 112 14.15 -2.48 19.41
C SER A 112 13.38 -3.75 19.78
N SER A 113 12.82 -4.51 18.83
CA SER A 113 12.16 -5.77 19.20
C SER A 113 11.90 -6.69 18.02
N ASP A 114 12.14 -7.99 18.24
CA ASP A 114 11.79 -9.05 17.30
C ASP A 114 10.27 -9.15 17.09
N GLU A 115 9.48 -8.62 18.02
CA GLU A 115 8.03 -8.61 17.93
C GLU A 115 7.52 -7.80 16.75
N ALA A 116 8.12 -6.62 16.49
CA ALA A 116 7.74 -5.78 15.37
C ALA A 116 7.99 -6.49 14.05
N ALA A 117 9.13 -7.17 13.92
CA ALA A 117 9.45 -7.96 12.73
C ALA A 117 8.46 -9.12 12.56
N SER A 118 8.08 -9.77 13.66
CA SER A 118 7.11 -10.85 13.64
C SER A 118 5.73 -10.38 13.18
N VAL A 119 5.27 -9.23 13.67
CA VAL A 119 3.98 -8.65 13.28
C VAL A 119 4.00 -8.30 11.79
N LEU A 120 5.07 -7.67 11.32
CA LEU A 120 5.22 -7.33 9.90
C LEU A 120 5.21 -8.57 9.02
N THR A 121 5.89 -9.63 9.45
CA THR A 121 5.92 -10.89 8.73
C THR A 121 4.53 -11.50 8.62
N LYS A 122 3.73 -11.44 9.66
CA LYS A 122 2.34 -11.92 9.65
C LYS A 122 1.50 -11.16 8.64
N PHE A 123 1.65 -9.85 8.56
CA PHE A 123 0.93 -9.03 7.59
C PHE A 123 1.36 -9.32 6.15
N LEU A 124 2.65 -9.61 5.93
CA LEU A 124 3.19 -9.91 4.61
C LEU A 124 2.76 -11.29 4.10
N ILE A 125 2.62 -12.25 5.01
CA ILE A 125 2.24 -13.63 4.68
C ILE A 125 0.72 -13.79 4.63
N GLY A 126 0.02 -13.05 5.46
CA GLY A 126 -1.44 -13.06 5.47
C GLY A 126 -2.01 -12.20 4.37
#